data_ccc7bbf4773107b41640b77b1e412179
#
_entry.id   ccc7bbf4773107b41640b77b1e412179
#
_cell.length_a   1.000
_cell.length_b   1.000
_cell.length_c   1.000
_cell.angle_alpha   90.00
_cell.angle_beta   90.00
_cell.angle_gamma   90.00
#
_symmetry.space_group_name_H-M   'P 1'
#
loop_
_entity.id
_entity.type
_entity.pdbx_description
1 polymer ?
#
loop_
_entity_poly.entity_id
_entity_poly.type
_entity_poly.pdbx_seq_one_letter_code
_entity_poly.pdbx_strand_id
1 'polypeptide(L)'
;MVPRIDPALPLVWRTPSDVQLGATTARVVLRDAGTLETGLIAALRHGASIETLRTIGAGLGGGADEVERVLAALQPSFEPERGRAASVAAPGAPPVVVVDADGAVGARLTADLAMLGYDVVGVSGAVRHSDTSDTTQAADAAPDDRSALAVIAATWAVRPARHLPWLRRDVPHLAIVFDDTGARVGPLVEPGRGPCLRCLDLARRDDDPAWPVIAAQLAGRPAATRTERAAIEVAALAVAVIDDRLAHESVVWSDASLTLSRVRPGALPRRRRHAPHPECGCRAPGGTATAPVRLDARRPSATSSASAGAVPA
;
A
#
# COMPACT_ATOMS: atom_id res chain seq x y z
N MET A 1 -26.83 -4.40 12.28
CA MET A 1 -26.06 -3.18 12.03
C MET A 1 -26.43 -2.16 13.08
N VAL A 2 -25.45 -1.49 13.69
CA VAL A 2 -25.67 -0.41 14.66
C VAL A 2 -25.24 0.89 13.98
N PRO A 3 -26.18 1.70 13.46
CA PRO A 3 -25.84 2.98 12.85
C PRO A 3 -25.21 3.91 13.88
N ARG A 4 -24.20 4.65 13.42
CA ARG A 4 -23.50 5.66 14.21
C ARG A 4 -23.18 6.86 13.34
N ILE A 5 -23.32 8.05 13.87
CA ILE A 5 -22.84 9.27 13.21
C ILE A 5 -21.32 9.28 13.24
N ASP A 6 -20.70 9.63 12.12
CA ASP A 6 -19.24 9.79 12.01
C ASP A 6 -18.76 10.79 13.08
N PRO A 7 -17.93 10.35 14.05
CA PRO A 7 -17.44 11.22 15.12
C PRO A 7 -16.60 12.39 14.62
N ALA A 8 -16.07 12.33 13.39
CA ALA A 8 -15.35 13.43 12.76
C ALA A 8 -16.29 14.56 12.31
N LEU A 9 -17.62 14.35 12.25
CA LEU A 9 -18.56 15.38 11.87
C LEU A 9 -19.00 16.18 13.12
N PRO A 10 -18.60 17.45 13.26
CA PRO A 10 -19.09 18.29 14.32
C PRO A 10 -20.61 18.54 14.15
N LEU A 11 -21.32 18.54 15.26
CA LEU A 11 -22.71 19.00 15.35
C LEU A 11 -22.70 20.49 15.66
N VAL A 12 -23.32 21.30 14.82
CA VAL A 12 -23.41 22.76 15.00
C VAL A 12 -24.84 23.24 14.79
N TRP A 13 -25.24 24.27 15.54
CA TRP A 13 -26.50 24.95 15.38
C TRP A 13 -26.34 26.13 14.42
N ARG A 14 -27.15 26.15 13.36
CA ARG A 14 -27.19 27.27 12.40
C ARG A 14 -28.09 28.38 12.87
N THR A 15 -29.19 27.98 13.48
CA THR A 15 -30.21 28.81 14.13
C THR A 15 -30.64 28.13 15.44
N PRO A 16 -31.47 28.72 16.28
CA PRO A 16 -31.98 28.04 17.47
C PRO A 16 -32.74 26.73 17.18
N SER A 17 -33.19 26.51 15.95
CA SER A 17 -33.95 25.30 15.55
C SER A 17 -33.27 24.47 14.43
N ASP A 18 -32.25 25.00 13.74
CA ASP A 18 -31.61 24.28 12.64
C ASP A 18 -30.27 23.67 13.05
N VAL A 19 -30.13 22.37 12.87
CA VAL A 19 -28.93 21.60 13.21
C VAL A 19 -28.20 21.17 11.94
N GLN A 20 -26.87 21.26 11.97
CA GLN A 20 -26.00 20.79 10.90
C GLN A 20 -24.97 19.80 11.42
N LEU A 21 -24.74 18.72 10.67
CA LEU A 21 -23.62 17.81 10.84
C LEU A 21 -22.55 18.09 9.75
N GLY A 22 -21.33 18.33 10.20
CA GLY A 22 -20.23 18.80 9.37
C GLY A 22 -20.12 20.32 9.33
N ALA A 23 -18.93 20.90 9.53
CA ALA A 23 -18.75 22.36 9.60
C ALA A 23 -18.39 22.97 8.23
N THR A 24 -17.28 22.53 7.63
CA THR A 24 -16.79 23.08 6.34
C THR A 24 -17.71 22.70 5.18
N THR A 25 -18.16 21.45 5.18
CA THR A 25 -19.14 20.94 4.23
C THR A 25 -20.27 20.32 5.01
N ALA A 26 -21.48 20.87 4.87
CA ALA A 26 -22.66 20.30 5.49
C ALA A 26 -22.95 18.92 4.88
N ARG A 27 -22.88 17.87 5.69
CA ARG A 27 -23.32 16.53 5.29
C ARG A 27 -24.83 16.39 5.40
N VAL A 28 -25.38 16.91 6.48
CA VAL A 28 -26.81 16.94 6.78
C VAL A 28 -27.16 18.29 7.40
N VAL A 29 -28.32 18.82 7.02
CA VAL A 29 -28.97 19.97 7.67
C VAL A 29 -30.41 19.57 8.00
N LEU A 30 -30.72 19.53 9.28
CA LEU A 30 -32.09 19.35 9.75
C LEU A 30 -32.64 20.73 10.13
N ARG A 31 -33.76 21.13 9.50
CA ARG A 31 -34.47 22.35 9.82
C ARG A 31 -35.54 22.06 10.83
N ASP A 32 -35.83 23.02 11.69
CA ASP A 32 -36.82 22.92 12.75
C ASP A 32 -36.67 21.64 13.60
N ALA A 33 -35.38 21.32 13.93
CA ALA A 33 -35.06 20.16 14.73
C ALA A 33 -35.60 20.30 16.16
N GLY A 34 -36.51 19.45 16.51
CA GLY A 34 -37.14 19.37 17.83
C GLY A 34 -36.43 18.37 18.76
N THR A 35 -37.17 17.96 19.79
CA THR A 35 -36.68 16.97 20.77
C THR A 35 -36.48 15.60 20.15
N LEU A 36 -37.27 15.22 19.16
CA LEU A 36 -37.12 13.94 18.44
C LEU A 36 -35.78 13.87 17.70
N GLU A 37 -35.51 14.85 16.82
CA GLU A 37 -34.28 14.91 16.00
C GLU A 37 -33.05 14.97 16.88
N THR A 38 -33.04 15.85 17.87
CA THR A 38 -31.92 16.01 18.79
C THR A 38 -31.66 14.77 19.65
N GLY A 39 -32.71 14.09 20.09
CA GLY A 39 -32.63 12.85 20.87
C GLY A 39 -32.07 11.69 20.02
N LEU A 40 -32.53 11.55 18.76
CA LEU A 40 -32.02 10.54 17.84
C LEU A 40 -30.54 10.81 17.46
N ILE A 41 -30.17 12.06 17.23
CA ILE A 41 -28.77 12.44 16.99
C ILE A 41 -27.90 12.09 18.20
N ALA A 42 -28.36 12.38 19.42
CA ALA A 42 -27.61 12.05 20.64
C ALA A 42 -27.37 10.54 20.77
N ALA A 43 -28.40 9.73 20.52
CA ALA A 43 -28.28 8.26 20.54
C ALA A 43 -27.32 7.75 19.43
N LEU A 44 -27.44 8.28 18.22
CA LEU A 44 -26.62 7.89 17.07
C LEU A 44 -25.14 8.29 17.23
N ARG A 45 -24.82 9.31 17.99
CA ARG A 45 -23.41 9.66 18.28
C ARG A 45 -22.68 8.58 19.08
N HIS A 46 -23.42 7.83 19.89
CA HIS A 46 -22.88 6.71 20.65
C HIS A 46 -23.04 5.35 19.94
N GLY A 47 -23.82 5.33 18.87
CA GLY A 47 -24.22 4.12 18.18
C GLY A 47 -25.43 3.47 18.88
N ALA A 48 -26.51 3.27 18.15
CA ALA A 48 -27.71 2.65 18.70
C ALA A 48 -28.38 1.75 17.65
N SER A 49 -28.94 0.62 18.07
CA SER A 49 -29.67 -0.26 17.16
C SER A 49 -30.95 0.44 16.65
N ILE A 50 -31.44 0.02 15.49
CA ILE A 50 -32.69 0.57 14.91
C ILE A 50 -33.85 0.40 15.90
N GLU A 51 -33.92 -0.72 16.61
CA GLU A 51 -34.92 -0.98 17.64
C GLU A 51 -34.81 0.01 18.80
N THR A 52 -33.59 0.27 19.28
CA THR A 52 -33.31 1.28 20.31
C THR A 52 -33.73 2.67 19.85
N LEU A 53 -33.42 3.04 18.61
CA LEU A 53 -33.80 4.35 18.05
C LEU A 53 -35.31 4.52 17.92
N ARG A 54 -36.03 3.47 17.55
CA ARG A 54 -37.51 3.47 17.54
C ARG A 54 -38.09 3.64 18.94
N THR A 55 -37.54 2.95 19.93
CA THR A 55 -37.95 3.08 21.33
C THR A 55 -37.74 4.50 21.86
N ILE A 56 -36.55 5.08 21.58
CA ILE A 56 -36.25 6.47 21.95
C ILE A 56 -37.21 7.42 21.24
N GLY A 57 -37.44 7.25 19.95
CA GLY A 57 -38.34 8.09 19.17
C GLY A 57 -39.77 8.06 19.70
N ALA A 58 -40.30 6.89 20.01
CA ALA A 58 -41.62 6.73 20.61
C ALA A 58 -41.67 7.41 21.99
N GLY A 59 -40.62 7.28 22.81
CA GLY A 59 -40.53 7.96 24.11
C GLY A 59 -40.50 9.49 24.02
N LEU A 60 -40.04 10.02 22.89
CA LEU A 60 -40.03 11.46 22.58
C LEU A 60 -41.26 11.95 21.84
N GLY A 61 -42.29 11.08 21.70
CA GLY A 61 -43.56 11.40 21.07
C GLY A 61 -43.56 11.27 19.53
N GLY A 62 -42.50 10.77 18.92
CA GLY A 62 -42.44 10.56 17.48
C GLY A 62 -43.12 9.27 17.03
N GLY A 63 -43.84 9.34 15.91
CA GLY A 63 -44.41 8.17 15.25
C GLY A 63 -43.31 7.35 14.51
N ALA A 64 -43.61 6.07 14.23
CA ALA A 64 -42.64 5.19 13.54
C ALA A 64 -42.18 5.78 12.21
N ASP A 65 -43.08 6.32 11.39
CA ASP A 65 -42.75 6.94 10.09
C ASP A 65 -41.90 8.20 10.24
N GLU A 66 -42.06 8.91 11.35
CA GLU A 66 -41.29 10.12 11.63
C GLU A 66 -39.87 9.79 12.02
N VAL A 67 -39.67 8.78 12.85
CA VAL A 67 -38.35 8.23 13.20
C VAL A 67 -37.60 7.76 11.95
N GLU A 68 -38.29 7.01 11.07
CA GLU A 68 -37.65 6.52 9.83
C GLU A 68 -37.29 7.69 8.89
N ARG A 69 -38.11 8.74 8.79
CA ARG A 69 -37.78 9.95 8.01
C ARG A 69 -36.55 10.65 8.55
N VAL A 70 -36.43 10.81 9.86
CA VAL A 70 -35.26 11.43 10.49
C VAL A 70 -34.00 10.57 10.29
N LEU A 71 -34.08 9.24 10.44
CA LEU A 71 -32.98 8.32 10.20
C LEU A 71 -32.51 8.35 8.74
N ALA A 72 -33.44 8.39 7.79
CA ALA A 72 -33.14 8.54 6.38
C ALA A 72 -32.41 9.87 6.07
N ALA A 73 -32.87 10.97 6.68
CA ALA A 73 -32.21 12.27 6.55
C ALA A 73 -30.78 12.30 7.15
N LEU A 74 -30.52 11.53 8.21
CA LEU A 74 -29.24 11.43 8.88
C LEU A 74 -28.27 10.45 8.20
N GLN A 75 -28.74 9.58 7.30
CA GLN A 75 -27.92 8.56 6.64
C GLN A 75 -26.60 9.08 6.04
N PRO A 76 -26.55 10.24 5.36
CA PRO A 76 -25.31 10.78 4.79
C PRO A 76 -24.25 11.12 5.85
N SER A 77 -24.62 11.21 7.12
CA SER A 77 -23.72 11.48 8.24
C SER A 77 -23.26 10.23 8.97
N PHE A 78 -23.76 9.06 8.61
CA PHE A 78 -23.34 7.83 9.27
C PHE A 78 -21.89 7.50 8.91
N GLU A 79 -21.19 6.89 9.85
CA GLU A 79 -19.92 6.27 9.55
C GLU A 79 -20.09 5.38 8.31
N PRO A 80 -19.26 5.57 7.27
CA PRO A 80 -19.24 4.64 6.16
C PRO A 80 -19.04 3.24 6.75
N GLU A 81 -19.69 2.24 6.19
CA GLU A 81 -19.35 0.85 6.49
C GLU A 81 -17.89 0.65 6.08
N ARG A 82 -16.99 1.04 6.96
CA ARG A 82 -15.60 0.63 6.90
C ARG A 82 -15.65 -0.87 7.06
N GLY A 83 -15.12 -1.57 6.06
CA GLY A 83 -15.10 -3.02 6.10
C GLY A 83 -14.79 -3.47 7.52
N ARG A 84 -15.70 -4.21 8.12
CA ARG A 84 -15.79 -4.53 9.56
C ARG A 84 -14.56 -5.27 10.12
N ALA A 85 -13.52 -5.45 9.29
CA ALA A 85 -12.26 -6.08 9.65
C ALA A 85 -11.36 -5.18 10.52
N ALA A 86 -11.44 -3.86 10.42
CA ALA A 86 -10.52 -2.99 11.16
C ALA A 86 -11.03 -2.51 12.53
N SER A 87 -12.34 -2.63 12.83
CA SER A 87 -12.94 -2.13 14.09
C SER A 87 -13.42 -3.22 15.05
N VAL A 88 -13.41 -4.48 14.64
CA VAL A 88 -13.68 -5.65 15.50
C VAL A 88 -12.69 -6.76 15.13
N ALA A 89 -11.40 -6.41 15.03
CA ALA A 89 -10.45 -7.38 15.48
C ALA A 89 -10.80 -7.58 16.97
N ALA A 90 -11.30 -8.77 17.32
CA ALA A 90 -11.08 -9.33 18.65
C ALA A 90 -9.67 -8.92 19.07
N PRO A 91 -9.33 -8.80 20.36
CA PRO A 91 -7.99 -8.40 20.80
C PRO A 91 -6.96 -9.38 20.25
N GLY A 92 -6.68 -9.25 18.96
CA GLY A 92 -5.67 -9.92 18.20
C GLY A 92 -4.45 -9.03 18.16
N ALA A 93 -3.27 -9.61 18.07
CA ALA A 93 -2.04 -8.87 17.93
C ALA A 93 -2.16 -7.84 16.78
N PRO A 94 -1.57 -6.65 16.92
CA PRO A 94 -1.59 -5.65 15.84
C PRO A 94 -1.00 -6.22 14.56
N PRO A 95 -1.42 -5.71 13.38
CA PRO A 95 -0.85 -6.14 12.11
C PRO A 95 0.65 -5.91 12.08
N VAL A 96 1.40 -6.92 11.63
CA VAL A 96 2.87 -6.85 11.54
C VAL A 96 3.26 -6.21 10.22
N VAL A 97 4.00 -5.10 10.27
CA VAL A 97 4.59 -4.44 9.11
C VAL A 97 6.10 -4.67 9.10
N VAL A 98 6.61 -5.29 8.05
CA VAL A 98 8.04 -5.53 7.89
C VAL A 98 8.69 -4.37 7.13
N VAL A 99 9.69 -3.73 7.74
CA VAL A 99 10.41 -2.58 7.16
C VAL A 99 11.80 -3.03 6.71
N ASP A 100 11.96 -3.26 5.41
CA ASP A 100 13.23 -3.51 4.73
C ASP A 100 13.79 -2.18 4.21
N ALA A 101 14.30 -1.37 5.12
CA ALA A 101 14.88 -0.07 4.85
C ALA A 101 15.96 0.27 5.86
N ASP A 102 17.01 0.93 5.41
CA ASP A 102 18.13 1.41 6.24
C ASP A 102 18.14 2.93 6.39
N GLY A 103 19.00 3.44 7.27
CA GLY A 103 19.20 4.87 7.52
C GLY A 103 17.92 5.60 7.96
N ALA A 104 17.86 6.90 7.63
CA ALA A 104 16.77 7.77 8.06
C ALA A 104 15.39 7.31 7.61
N VAL A 105 15.28 6.71 6.42
CA VAL A 105 14.01 6.19 5.89
C VAL A 105 13.50 5.05 6.76
N GLY A 106 14.35 4.08 7.07
CA GLY A 106 13.98 2.93 7.91
C GLY A 106 13.60 3.35 9.33
N ALA A 107 14.42 4.21 9.94
CA ALA A 107 14.15 4.72 11.28
C ALA A 107 12.81 5.47 11.35
N ARG A 108 12.55 6.32 10.35
CA ARG A 108 11.31 7.11 10.29
C ARG A 108 10.07 6.24 10.08
N LEU A 109 10.11 5.32 9.11
CA LEU A 109 9.01 4.39 8.86
C LEU A 109 8.68 3.58 10.12
N THR A 110 9.70 3.06 10.80
CA THR A 110 9.52 2.29 12.04
C THR A 110 8.84 3.12 13.13
N ALA A 111 9.32 4.35 13.35
CA ALA A 111 8.75 5.23 14.36
C ALA A 111 7.30 5.63 14.05
N ASP A 112 7.03 6.06 12.82
CA ASP A 112 5.72 6.57 12.42
C ASP A 112 4.66 5.45 12.39
N LEU A 113 5.02 4.23 11.93
CA LEU A 113 4.12 3.07 11.95
C LEU A 113 3.83 2.58 13.37
N ALA A 114 4.85 2.57 14.24
CA ALA A 114 4.66 2.22 15.65
C ALA A 114 3.73 3.22 16.37
N MET A 115 3.81 4.51 16.05
CA MET A 115 2.88 5.53 16.58
C MET A 115 1.43 5.29 16.15
N LEU A 116 1.19 4.68 14.99
CA LEU A 116 -0.14 4.27 14.53
C LEU A 116 -0.61 2.94 15.14
N GLY A 117 0.21 2.28 15.97
CA GLY A 117 -0.15 1.05 16.66
C GLY A 117 0.13 -0.23 15.88
N TYR A 118 0.92 -0.18 14.81
CA TYR A 118 1.38 -1.36 14.07
C TYR A 118 2.54 -2.04 14.82
N ASP A 119 2.62 -3.36 14.74
CA ASP A 119 3.81 -4.10 15.15
C ASP A 119 4.84 -4.02 14.02
N VAL A 120 6.03 -3.48 14.30
CA VAL A 120 7.03 -3.19 13.27
C VAL A 120 8.26 -4.05 13.44
N VAL A 121 8.55 -4.85 12.43
CA VAL A 121 9.75 -5.67 12.34
C VAL A 121 10.73 -5.05 11.35
N GLY A 122 11.84 -4.53 11.87
CA GLY A 122 12.93 -4.01 11.04
C GLY A 122 13.79 -5.15 10.49
N VAL A 123 13.91 -5.23 9.17
CA VAL A 123 14.94 -6.03 8.55
C VAL A 123 16.13 -5.12 8.34
N SER A 124 17.14 -5.23 9.18
CA SER A 124 18.41 -4.55 8.95
C SER A 124 19.05 -5.14 7.68
N GLY A 125 18.71 -4.52 6.55
CA GLY A 125 19.41 -4.73 5.29
C GLY A 125 20.82 -4.15 5.35
N ALA A 126 21.64 -4.64 6.26
CA ALA A 126 23.08 -4.63 6.08
C ALA A 126 23.37 -5.58 4.92
N VAL A 127 23.02 -5.17 3.71
CA VAL A 127 23.69 -5.68 2.52
C VAL A 127 25.12 -5.24 2.66
N ARG A 128 25.88 -6.07 3.33
CA ARG A 128 27.30 -6.04 3.24
C ARG A 128 27.63 -6.15 1.76
N HIS A 129 28.39 -5.19 1.28
CA HIS A 129 29.03 -5.23 -0.02
C HIS A 129 30.05 -6.38 0.04
N SER A 130 29.58 -7.60 -0.07
CA SER A 130 30.46 -8.75 -0.32
C SER A 130 29.96 -9.39 -1.61
N ASP A 131 30.78 -9.29 -2.61
CA ASP A 131 30.71 -9.97 -3.92
C ASP A 131 30.82 -11.50 -3.79
N THR A 132 30.24 -12.08 -2.76
CA THR A 132 30.20 -13.53 -2.62
C THR A 132 28.76 -13.99 -2.60
N SER A 133 28.47 -14.88 -3.52
CA SER A 133 27.27 -15.66 -3.76
C SER A 133 26.83 -16.45 -2.51
N ASP A 134 26.46 -15.80 -1.42
CA ASP A 134 25.87 -16.45 -0.28
C ASP A 134 24.36 -16.13 -0.20
N THR A 135 23.60 -17.03 -0.80
CA THR A 135 22.13 -17.03 -0.88
C THR A 135 21.49 -17.30 0.48
N THR A 136 22.25 -17.50 1.53
CA THR A 136 21.78 -18.02 2.82
C THR A 136 21.33 -16.93 3.79
N GLN A 137 21.73 -15.66 3.63
CA GLN A 137 21.41 -14.58 4.58
C GLN A 137 20.17 -13.74 4.23
N ALA A 138 19.59 -13.93 3.07
CA ALA A 138 18.26 -13.37 2.78
C ALA A 138 17.12 -14.17 3.47
N ALA A 139 17.45 -15.31 4.05
CA ALA A 139 16.49 -16.19 4.69
C ALA A 139 16.08 -15.74 6.10
N ASP A 140 16.89 -14.93 6.78
CA ASP A 140 16.60 -14.44 8.14
C ASP A 140 15.56 -13.31 8.17
N ALA A 141 15.24 -12.75 7.00
CA ALA A 141 14.12 -11.83 6.81
C ALA A 141 12.94 -12.51 6.11
N ALA A 142 12.82 -13.80 6.28
CA ALA A 142 11.69 -14.54 5.74
C ALA A 142 10.41 -13.95 6.33
N PRO A 143 9.39 -13.64 5.48
CA PRO A 143 8.10 -13.22 5.99
C PRO A 143 7.61 -14.25 7.01
N ASP A 144 7.34 -13.81 8.22
CA ASP A 144 6.57 -14.60 9.19
C ASP A 144 5.14 -14.74 8.66
N ASP A 145 4.45 -15.83 8.95
CA ASP A 145 3.05 -16.04 8.58
C ASP A 145 2.12 -14.93 9.12
N ARG A 146 2.62 -14.13 10.06
CA ARG A 146 1.93 -12.96 10.62
C ARG A 146 2.18 -11.66 9.87
N SER A 147 3.06 -11.63 8.86
CA SER A 147 3.38 -10.41 8.11
C SER A 147 2.17 -9.94 7.31
N ALA A 148 1.59 -8.81 7.68
CA ALA A 148 0.44 -8.22 6.99
C ALA A 148 0.86 -7.42 5.75
N LEU A 149 2.07 -6.79 5.80
CA LEU A 149 2.59 -5.96 4.72
C LEU A 149 4.12 -5.80 4.86
N ALA A 150 4.82 -5.65 3.73
CA ALA A 150 6.23 -5.29 3.73
C ALA A 150 6.48 -3.94 3.05
N VAL A 151 7.47 -3.18 3.54
CA VAL A 151 7.96 -1.95 2.90
C VAL A 151 9.41 -2.15 2.52
N ILE A 152 9.75 -1.86 1.26
CA ILE A 152 11.09 -2.07 0.72
C ILE A 152 11.63 -0.73 0.20
N ALA A 153 12.63 -0.16 0.88
CA ALA A 153 13.33 1.02 0.37
C ALA A 153 14.58 0.62 -0.41
N ALA A 154 14.75 1.19 -1.58
CA ALA A 154 15.87 0.90 -2.48
C ALA A 154 16.35 2.16 -3.20
N THR A 155 17.54 2.09 -3.80
CA THR A 155 18.05 3.07 -4.77
C THR A 155 18.00 2.47 -6.17
N TRP A 156 17.57 3.27 -7.15
CA TRP A 156 17.49 2.98 -8.59
C TRP A 156 16.42 1.92 -8.94
N ALA A 157 16.53 0.72 -8.37
CA ALA A 157 15.58 -0.38 -8.57
C ALA A 157 15.54 -1.29 -7.35
N VAL A 158 14.41 -1.96 -7.15
CA VAL A 158 14.27 -3.02 -6.13
C VAL A 158 14.77 -4.33 -6.75
N ARG A 159 15.85 -4.89 -6.20
CA ARG A 159 16.37 -6.18 -6.67
C ARG A 159 15.32 -7.30 -6.50
N PRO A 160 15.23 -8.24 -7.47
CA PRO A 160 14.27 -9.36 -7.40
C PRO A 160 14.35 -10.16 -6.08
N ALA A 161 15.54 -10.40 -5.57
CA ALA A 161 15.75 -11.12 -4.30
C ALA A 161 15.05 -10.46 -3.10
N ARG A 162 14.80 -9.13 -3.11
CA ARG A 162 14.15 -8.42 -2.02
C ARG A 162 12.63 -8.45 -2.09
N HIS A 163 12.03 -8.54 -3.28
CA HIS A 163 10.56 -8.49 -3.41
C HIS A 163 9.91 -9.82 -3.77
N LEU A 164 10.62 -10.75 -4.43
CA LEU A 164 10.06 -12.04 -4.82
C LEU A 164 9.60 -12.91 -3.64
N PRO A 165 10.30 -12.92 -2.47
CA PRO A 165 9.80 -13.67 -1.31
C PRO A 165 8.40 -13.24 -0.86
N TRP A 166 8.10 -11.93 -0.89
CA TRP A 166 6.80 -11.38 -0.55
C TRP A 166 5.74 -11.76 -1.57
N LEU A 167 6.08 -11.62 -2.86
CA LEU A 167 5.18 -12.00 -3.94
C LEU A 167 4.80 -13.49 -3.90
N ARG A 168 5.76 -14.38 -3.60
CA ARG A 168 5.54 -15.84 -3.52
C ARG A 168 4.68 -16.28 -2.33
N ARG A 169 4.61 -15.48 -1.30
CA ARG A 169 3.83 -15.74 -0.08
C ARG A 169 2.54 -14.94 -0.03
N ASP A 170 2.16 -14.33 -1.14
CA ASP A 170 0.96 -13.50 -1.26
C ASP A 170 0.91 -12.35 -0.24
N VAL A 171 2.08 -11.85 0.21
CA VAL A 171 2.17 -10.71 1.12
C VAL A 171 2.22 -9.41 0.33
N PRO A 172 1.28 -8.47 0.57
CA PRO A 172 1.32 -7.13 0.00
C PRO A 172 2.62 -6.41 0.33
N HIS A 173 3.19 -5.68 -0.63
CA HIS A 173 4.44 -4.97 -0.37
C HIS A 173 4.54 -3.65 -1.12
N LEU A 174 5.03 -2.63 -0.40
CA LEU A 174 5.21 -1.27 -0.89
C LEU A 174 6.67 -1.01 -1.22
N ALA A 175 6.95 -0.52 -2.43
CA ALA A 175 8.29 -0.11 -2.81
C ALA A 175 8.49 1.41 -2.65
N ILE A 176 9.63 1.81 -2.09
CA ILE A 176 10.15 3.18 -2.09
C ILE A 176 11.46 3.15 -2.86
N VAL A 177 11.55 3.89 -3.97
CA VAL A 177 12.74 3.90 -4.82
C VAL A 177 13.24 5.33 -4.98
N PHE A 178 14.50 5.55 -4.61
CA PHE A 178 15.22 6.79 -4.85
C PHE A 178 16.04 6.68 -6.13
N ASP A 179 15.99 7.71 -6.97
CA ASP A 179 16.76 7.82 -8.19
C ASP A 179 17.37 9.23 -8.34
N ASP A 180 17.92 9.58 -9.48
CA ASP A 180 18.50 10.89 -9.76
C ASP A 180 17.46 12.02 -9.88
N THR A 181 16.21 11.68 -10.11
CA THR A 181 15.11 12.63 -10.30
C THR A 181 14.36 12.93 -9.00
N GLY A 182 14.41 12.02 -8.02
CA GLY A 182 13.72 12.17 -6.75
C GLY A 182 13.46 10.83 -6.04
N ALA A 183 12.23 10.65 -5.62
CA ALA A 183 11.79 9.41 -5.00
C ALA A 183 10.40 8.99 -5.51
N ARG A 184 10.17 7.70 -5.56
CA ARG A 184 8.88 7.11 -5.90
C ARG A 184 8.41 6.21 -4.76
N VAL A 185 7.17 6.42 -4.31
CA VAL A 185 6.46 5.58 -3.35
C VAL A 185 5.38 4.81 -4.08
N GLY A 186 5.43 3.49 -4.04
CA GLY A 186 4.51 2.60 -4.74
C GLY A 186 4.94 2.14 -6.13
N PRO A 187 4.08 1.36 -6.80
CA PRO A 187 2.77 0.93 -6.35
C PRO A 187 2.84 0.04 -5.10
N LEU A 188 1.73 -0.05 -4.38
CA LEU A 188 1.53 -1.09 -3.39
C LEU A 188 1.20 -2.38 -4.14
N VAL A 189 2.14 -3.30 -4.20
CA VAL A 189 1.95 -4.57 -4.90
C VAL A 189 0.99 -5.44 -4.11
N GLU A 190 -0.16 -5.74 -4.70
CA GLU A 190 -1.10 -6.76 -4.23
C GLU A 190 -0.88 -8.02 -5.09
N PRO A 191 -0.37 -9.12 -4.52
CA PRO A 191 -0.17 -10.35 -5.26
C PRO A 191 -1.45 -10.80 -5.99
N GLY A 192 -1.31 -11.18 -7.25
CA GLY A 192 -2.47 -11.54 -8.09
C GLY A 192 -3.32 -10.37 -8.61
N ARG A 193 -3.10 -9.14 -8.13
CA ARG A 193 -3.85 -7.94 -8.53
C ARG A 193 -2.91 -6.82 -8.95
N GLY A 194 -3.17 -6.20 -10.09
CA GLY A 194 -2.37 -5.07 -10.57
C GLY A 194 -0.95 -5.45 -11.03
N PRO A 195 -0.08 -4.46 -11.25
CA PRO A 195 1.31 -4.65 -11.65
C PRO A 195 2.19 -4.99 -10.44
N CYS A 196 3.11 -5.92 -10.61
CA CYS A 196 4.20 -6.15 -9.66
C CYS A 196 5.43 -5.32 -10.01
N LEU A 197 6.48 -5.33 -9.19
CA LEU A 197 7.71 -4.56 -9.45
C LEU A 197 8.41 -5.00 -10.73
N ARG A 198 8.34 -6.30 -11.11
CA ARG A 198 8.84 -6.78 -12.40
C ARG A 198 8.10 -6.18 -13.58
N CYS A 199 6.78 -5.94 -13.48
CA CYS A 199 6.03 -5.26 -14.54
C CYS A 199 6.59 -3.85 -14.80
N LEU A 200 6.96 -3.14 -13.73
CA LEU A 200 7.54 -1.81 -13.84
C LEU A 200 8.94 -1.84 -14.49
N ASP A 201 9.76 -2.83 -14.16
CA ASP A 201 11.08 -2.98 -14.78
C ASP A 201 10.99 -3.40 -16.25
N LEU A 202 10.03 -4.25 -16.61
CA LEU A 202 9.75 -4.60 -17.99
C LEU A 202 9.26 -3.40 -18.80
N ALA A 203 8.35 -2.61 -18.23
CA ALA A 203 7.91 -1.37 -18.88
C ALA A 203 9.07 -0.37 -19.10
N ARG A 204 9.99 -0.25 -18.12
CA ARG A 204 11.20 0.56 -18.28
C ARG A 204 12.15 0.02 -19.36
N ARG A 205 12.27 -1.31 -19.45
CA ARG A 205 13.03 -1.96 -20.54
C ARG A 205 12.43 -1.66 -21.90
N ASP A 206 11.12 -1.62 -22.00
CA ASP A 206 10.43 -1.33 -23.26
C ASP A 206 10.60 0.16 -23.66
N ASP A 207 10.63 1.06 -22.65
CA ASP A 207 10.96 2.48 -22.84
C ASP A 207 12.46 2.67 -23.23
N ASP A 208 13.37 1.90 -22.59
CA ASP A 208 14.81 1.91 -22.85
C ASP A 208 15.39 0.48 -22.73
N PRO A 209 15.71 -0.16 -23.86
CA PRO A 209 16.31 -1.51 -23.87
C PRO A 209 17.61 -1.64 -23.08
N ALA A 210 18.33 -0.56 -22.83
CA ALA A 210 19.56 -0.55 -22.02
C ALA A 210 19.27 -0.57 -20.50
N TRP A 211 18.00 -0.38 -20.09
CA TRP A 211 17.62 -0.31 -18.67
C TRP A 211 18.18 -1.45 -17.82
N PRO A 212 18.12 -2.74 -18.22
CA PRO A 212 18.67 -3.84 -17.40
C PRO A 212 20.17 -3.67 -17.12
N VAL A 213 20.94 -3.22 -18.10
CA VAL A 213 22.39 -2.97 -17.97
C VAL A 213 22.64 -1.74 -17.09
N ILE A 214 21.87 -0.69 -17.26
CA ILE A 214 21.95 0.52 -16.45
C ILE A 214 21.62 0.19 -14.98
N ALA A 215 20.53 -0.53 -14.73
CA ALA A 215 20.13 -0.93 -13.38
C ALA A 215 21.17 -1.81 -12.69
N ALA A 216 21.81 -2.72 -13.42
CA ALA A 216 22.89 -3.55 -12.91
C ALA A 216 24.12 -2.72 -12.50
N GLN A 217 24.51 -1.72 -13.30
CA GLN A 217 25.62 -0.82 -12.99
C GLN A 217 25.34 0.13 -11.81
N LEU A 218 24.08 0.46 -11.60
CA LEU A 218 23.64 1.33 -10.50
C LEU A 218 23.39 0.55 -9.21
N ALA A 219 23.36 -0.78 -9.26
CA ALA A 219 23.13 -1.63 -8.09
C ALA A 219 24.16 -1.33 -6.99
N GLY A 220 23.67 -0.99 -5.80
CA GLY A 220 24.52 -0.63 -4.65
C GLY A 220 25.08 0.79 -4.68
N ARG A 221 24.85 1.57 -5.74
CA ARG A 221 25.29 2.97 -5.76
C ARG A 221 24.30 3.86 -4.97
N PRO A 222 24.79 4.82 -4.18
CA PRO A 222 23.93 5.76 -3.50
C PRO A 222 23.22 6.68 -4.50
N ALA A 223 21.99 7.10 -4.19
CA ALA A 223 21.30 8.16 -4.90
C ALA A 223 21.44 9.47 -4.12
N ALA A 224 21.86 10.54 -4.78
CA ALA A 224 22.02 11.86 -4.16
C ALA A 224 20.69 12.45 -3.66
N THR A 225 19.57 11.94 -4.12
CA THR A 225 18.22 12.31 -3.71
C THR A 225 17.79 11.68 -2.37
N ARG A 226 18.51 10.69 -1.87
CA ARG A 226 18.25 10.04 -0.59
C ARG A 226 18.79 10.88 0.57
N THR A 227 18.10 11.96 0.87
CA THR A 227 18.42 12.94 1.90
C THR A 227 17.49 12.76 3.10
N GLU A 228 17.86 13.36 4.25
CA GLU A 228 16.98 13.40 5.43
C GLU A 228 15.62 14.03 5.13
N ARG A 229 15.59 15.10 4.36
CA ARG A 229 14.34 15.72 3.90
C ARG A 229 13.48 14.75 3.10
N ALA A 230 14.08 14.06 2.12
CA ALA A 230 13.37 13.09 1.30
C ALA A 230 12.87 11.91 2.16
N ALA A 231 13.62 11.51 3.20
CA ALA A 231 13.19 10.49 4.14
C ALA A 231 11.90 10.88 4.88
N ILE A 232 11.77 12.12 5.32
CA ILE A 232 10.54 12.64 5.94
C ILE A 232 9.36 12.58 4.96
N GLU A 233 9.56 13.08 3.75
CA GLU A 233 8.50 13.17 2.74
C GLU A 233 8.02 11.78 2.29
N VAL A 234 8.94 10.84 2.02
CA VAL A 234 8.57 9.49 1.58
C VAL A 234 7.96 8.67 2.72
N ALA A 235 8.44 8.83 3.97
CA ALA A 235 7.89 8.09 5.10
C ALA A 235 6.43 8.50 5.35
N ALA A 236 6.12 9.79 5.36
CA ALA A 236 4.75 10.27 5.51
C ALA A 236 3.80 9.71 4.45
N LEU A 237 4.24 9.70 3.17
CA LEU A 237 3.44 9.13 2.08
C LEU A 237 3.29 7.61 2.18
N ALA A 238 4.38 6.91 2.52
CA ALA A 238 4.36 5.46 2.64
C ALA A 238 3.45 5.02 3.80
N VAL A 239 3.55 5.68 4.95
CA VAL A 239 2.70 5.42 6.11
C VAL A 239 1.23 5.65 5.76
N ALA A 240 0.89 6.73 5.07
CA ALA A 240 -0.48 6.98 4.63
C ALA A 240 -1.02 5.88 3.69
N VAL A 241 -0.19 5.40 2.75
CA VAL A 241 -0.57 4.29 1.84
C VAL A 241 -0.75 2.97 2.61
N ILE A 242 0.10 2.69 3.59
CA ILE A 242 0.05 1.47 4.41
C ILE A 242 -1.19 1.50 5.31
N ASP A 243 -1.44 2.64 5.98
CA ASP A 243 -2.59 2.81 6.85
C ASP A 243 -3.91 2.70 6.06
N ASP A 244 -4.00 3.35 4.89
CA ASP A 244 -5.14 3.22 3.98
C ASP A 244 -5.39 1.76 3.58
N ARG A 245 -4.34 0.98 3.37
CA ARG A 245 -4.46 -0.45 3.05
C ARG A 245 -4.86 -1.30 4.25
N LEU A 246 -4.22 -1.12 5.39
CA LEU A 246 -4.41 -2.01 6.54
C LEU A 246 -5.64 -1.65 7.37
N ALA A 247 -5.94 -0.35 7.54
CA ALA A 247 -7.08 0.12 8.30
C ALA A 247 -8.38 0.19 7.49
N HIS A 248 -8.29 0.36 6.14
CA HIS A 248 -9.44 0.57 5.27
C HIS A 248 -9.56 -0.46 4.14
N GLU A 249 -8.68 -1.47 4.09
CA GLU A 249 -8.63 -2.48 3.03
C GLU A 249 -8.59 -1.89 1.61
N SER A 250 -8.10 -0.65 1.50
CA SER A 250 -8.06 0.08 0.25
C SER A 250 -7.07 -0.53 -0.74
N VAL A 251 -7.47 -0.62 -1.99
CA VAL A 251 -6.62 -1.11 -3.09
C VAL A 251 -6.30 -0.02 -4.11
N VAL A 252 -6.58 1.24 -3.77
CA VAL A 252 -6.45 2.39 -4.67
C VAL A 252 -4.98 2.63 -5.10
N TRP A 253 -4.04 2.10 -4.35
CA TRP A 253 -2.60 2.21 -4.59
C TRP A 253 -2.00 1.00 -5.29
N SER A 254 -2.80 -0.02 -5.63
CA SER A 254 -2.30 -1.26 -6.25
C SER A 254 -1.81 -1.04 -7.70
N ASP A 255 -2.29 -0.02 -8.38
CA ASP A 255 -1.88 0.34 -9.74
C ASP A 255 -1.23 1.72 -9.84
N ALA A 256 -0.95 2.37 -8.71
CA ALA A 256 -0.48 3.75 -8.72
C ALA A 256 0.73 3.97 -7.81
N SER A 257 1.62 4.86 -8.23
CA SER A 257 2.72 5.38 -7.43
C SER A 257 2.68 6.90 -7.32
N LEU A 258 3.32 7.42 -6.29
CA LEU A 258 3.56 8.85 -6.07
C LEU A 258 5.03 9.14 -6.33
N THR A 259 5.32 10.15 -7.15
CA THR A 259 6.68 10.61 -7.44
C THR A 259 6.91 11.98 -6.83
N LEU A 260 7.93 12.08 -5.99
CA LEU A 260 8.44 13.33 -5.43
C LEU A 260 9.62 13.80 -6.27
N SER A 261 9.60 15.07 -6.70
CA SER A 261 10.65 15.62 -7.55
C SER A 261 11.72 16.33 -6.73
N ARG A 262 12.99 16.02 -7.01
CA ARG A 262 14.12 16.77 -6.48
C ARG A 262 14.20 18.19 -7.03
N VAL A 263 13.80 18.39 -8.27
CA VAL A 263 13.96 19.68 -8.99
C VAL A 263 13.01 20.74 -8.48
N ARG A 264 11.88 20.33 -7.88
CA ARG A 264 10.88 21.22 -7.29
C ARG A 264 10.56 20.80 -5.86
N PRO A 265 11.43 21.10 -4.91
CA PRO A 265 11.17 20.85 -3.48
C PRO A 265 9.86 21.52 -3.06
N GLY A 266 8.98 20.78 -2.38
CA GLY A 266 7.68 21.29 -1.96
C GLY A 266 6.58 21.24 -3.02
N ALA A 267 6.86 20.75 -4.24
CA ALA A 267 5.80 20.43 -5.18
C ALA A 267 5.00 19.22 -4.70
N LEU A 268 3.70 19.23 -5.00
CA LEU A 268 2.84 18.08 -4.69
C LEU A 268 3.33 16.82 -5.43
N PRO A 269 3.29 15.65 -4.76
CA PRO A 269 3.64 14.40 -5.40
C PRO A 269 2.79 14.14 -6.65
N ARG A 270 3.42 13.68 -7.71
CA ARG A 270 2.73 13.32 -8.95
C ARG A 270 2.28 11.86 -8.88
N ARG A 271 1.00 11.62 -9.10
CA ARG A 271 0.45 10.28 -9.23
C ARG A 271 0.71 9.75 -10.64
N ARG A 272 1.27 8.53 -10.74
CA ARG A 272 1.44 7.79 -12.00
C ARG A 272 0.74 6.43 -11.87
N ARG A 273 -0.05 6.07 -12.87
CA ARG A 273 -0.64 4.74 -12.97
C ARG A 273 0.28 3.78 -13.72
N HIS A 274 0.17 2.51 -13.36
CA HIS A 274 0.94 1.42 -13.94
C HIS A 274 -0.01 0.30 -14.36
N ALA A 275 0.33 -0.39 -15.45
CA ALA A 275 -0.41 -1.56 -15.92
C ALA A 275 0.43 -2.85 -15.72
N PRO A 276 -0.20 -4.01 -15.56
CA PRO A 276 0.49 -5.28 -15.65
C PRO A 276 1.15 -5.42 -17.02
N HIS A 277 2.40 -5.89 -17.02
CA HIS A 277 3.15 -6.08 -18.27
C HIS A 277 2.77 -7.43 -18.91
N PRO A 278 2.54 -7.51 -20.23
CA PRO A 278 2.11 -8.75 -20.89
C PRO A 278 3.13 -9.90 -20.76
N GLU A 279 4.43 -9.61 -20.75
CA GLU A 279 5.49 -10.60 -20.57
C GLU A 279 5.72 -10.99 -19.10
N CYS A 280 4.96 -10.42 -18.14
CA CYS A 280 5.14 -10.73 -16.74
C CYS A 280 4.19 -11.84 -16.29
N GLY A 281 4.73 -12.93 -15.77
CA GLY A 281 3.94 -14.05 -15.25
C GLY A 281 3.30 -13.84 -13.87
N CYS A 282 3.34 -12.63 -13.31
CA CYS A 282 2.84 -12.36 -11.94
C CYS A 282 1.32 -12.55 -11.77
N ARG A 283 0.58 -12.66 -12.87
CA ARG A 283 -0.87 -12.93 -12.89
C ARG A 283 -1.20 -14.33 -13.42
N ALA A 284 -0.19 -15.15 -13.70
CA ALA A 284 -0.43 -16.53 -14.11
C ALA A 284 -1.05 -17.31 -12.94
N PRO A 285 -2.03 -18.18 -13.20
CA PRO A 285 -2.57 -19.05 -12.15
C PRO A 285 -1.45 -19.84 -11.47
N GLY A 286 -1.55 -19.99 -10.14
CA GLY A 286 -0.58 -20.79 -9.39
C GLY A 286 -0.50 -22.22 -9.98
N GLY A 287 0.73 -22.70 -10.20
CA GLY A 287 0.99 -24.02 -10.77
C GLY A 287 1.32 -24.08 -12.26
N THR A 288 1.15 -23.00 -13.02
CA THR A 288 1.53 -22.96 -14.44
C THR A 288 2.98 -22.53 -14.68
N ALA A 289 3.71 -22.14 -13.64
CA ALA A 289 5.05 -21.55 -13.75
C ALA A 289 6.19 -22.56 -13.86
N THR A 290 5.95 -23.87 -13.89
CA THR A 290 7.00 -24.88 -13.91
C THR A 290 6.78 -25.96 -14.96
N ALA A 291 6.57 -25.57 -16.20
CA ALA A 291 7.06 -26.44 -17.25
C ALA A 291 8.60 -26.44 -17.13
N PRO A 292 9.26 -27.57 -16.86
CA PRO A 292 10.71 -27.59 -16.86
C PRO A 292 11.18 -27.13 -18.21
N VAL A 293 11.97 -26.05 -18.25
CA VAL A 293 12.70 -25.66 -19.46
C VAL A 293 13.54 -26.87 -19.80
N ARG A 294 13.19 -27.58 -20.85
CA ARG A 294 14.10 -28.57 -21.44
C ARG A 294 15.26 -27.76 -21.96
N LEU A 295 16.37 -27.78 -21.23
CA LEU A 295 17.65 -27.39 -21.79
C LEU A 295 17.90 -28.41 -22.88
N ASP A 296 17.64 -28.04 -24.14
CA ASP A 296 18.05 -28.83 -25.28
C ASP A 296 19.55 -29.08 -25.09
N ALA A 297 19.90 -30.36 -24.96
CA ALA A 297 21.28 -30.75 -24.84
C ALA A 297 22.00 -30.12 -26.03
N ARG A 298 23.02 -29.30 -25.72
CA ARG A 298 23.88 -28.69 -26.73
C ARG A 298 24.24 -29.76 -27.74
N ARG A 299 23.79 -29.62 -29.01
CA ARG A 299 24.36 -30.37 -30.09
C ARG A 299 25.89 -30.23 -30.02
N PRO A 300 26.65 -31.34 -29.99
CA PRO A 300 28.08 -31.19 -30.06
C PRO A 300 28.44 -30.50 -31.38
N SER A 301 29.13 -29.38 -31.32
CA SER A 301 29.67 -28.71 -32.50
C SER A 301 30.58 -29.71 -33.22
N ALA A 302 30.23 -30.06 -34.47
CA ALA A 302 31.10 -30.83 -35.31
C ALA A 302 32.42 -30.07 -35.46
N THR A 303 33.46 -30.57 -34.82
CA THR A 303 34.84 -30.10 -35.04
C THR A 303 35.21 -30.47 -36.47
N SER A 304 35.21 -29.49 -37.36
CA SER A 304 35.76 -29.59 -38.69
C SER A 304 37.30 -29.80 -38.54
N SER A 305 37.74 -31.01 -38.72
CA SER A 305 39.18 -31.30 -38.86
C SER A 305 39.63 -30.76 -40.22
N ALA A 306 40.29 -29.59 -40.22
CA ALA A 306 41.02 -29.12 -41.37
C ALA A 306 42.33 -29.93 -41.46
N SER A 307 42.45 -30.82 -42.45
CA SER A 307 43.67 -31.48 -42.83
C SER A 307 44.65 -30.45 -43.40
N ALA A 308 45.76 -30.25 -42.73
CA ALA A 308 46.88 -29.48 -43.28
C ALA A 308 47.53 -30.31 -44.42
N GLY A 309 47.34 -29.88 -45.68
CA GLY A 309 48.09 -30.35 -46.80
C GLY A 309 49.49 -29.80 -46.77
N ALA A 310 50.48 -30.66 -46.64
CA ALA A 310 51.93 -30.33 -46.83
C ALA A 310 52.19 -30.03 -48.31
N VAL A 311 52.93 -28.94 -48.59
CA VAL A 311 53.48 -28.63 -49.90
C VAL A 311 54.94 -29.10 -49.89
N PRO A 312 55.39 -29.95 -50.84
CA PRO A 312 56.79 -30.24 -50.96
C PRO A 312 57.51 -29.17 -51.79
N ALA A 313 58.84 -28.94 -51.46
CA ALA A 313 59.98 -28.23 -51.99
C ALA A 313 59.83 -27.31 -53.24
#